data_7ea35dc6b3bfb176ac810e25f9a498c6
#
_entry.id   7ea35dc6b3bfb176ac810e25f9a498c6
#
_cell.length_a   1.000
_cell.length_b   1.000
_cell.length_c   1.000
_cell.angle_alpha   90.00
_cell.angle_beta   90.00
_cell.angle_gamma   90.00
#
_symmetry.space_group_name_H-M   'P 1'
#
loop_
_entity.id
_entity.type
_entity.pdbx_description
1 polymer ?
#
loop_
_entity_poly.entity_id
_entity_poly.type
_entity_poly.pdbx_seq_one_letter_code
_entity_poly.pdbx_strand_id
1 'polypeptide(L)'
;DRESVVIKDSNSYTAIPSEHISYIPANEDDFDYEYWSDSEIRVRIPDGCTTGNVYVETTKGNSVPVALNLDRKIGSKKYLDPKTYVIQVKVDIEDYSSDKDSTIILRCPRPFVTASQPSIEITEYDPEPVIEDFQHTVIHQSSFEKNHSNKKNFYQNFAITVYETATNIDPLKVGTYSKTSDAILEVALNADDCVPSEDEEVVALAKQIIQKDKNPYTKAKAIYNYMLKNFVILQDLRTGNISPVDLIRSKKGDAYDFAITYTALLRAAGVPAIPNSGIIIDAELKTKNHWWSEFYIHGIGWIPVDVALAAGLDYNSWVKELDAKSYYFGNLDGQHIVFSRGWNDIKPGPQNNKTVYRPRSYALQSIWEEASGKVIKYSSYWADPIVIGVY
;
A
#
# COMPACT_ATOMS: atom_id res chain seq x y z
N ASP A 1 -9.51 -18.66 12.31
CA ASP A 1 -10.47 -17.68 11.73
C ASP A 1 -10.63 -16.59 12.78
N ARG A 2 -9.99 -15.43 12.54
CA ARG A 2 -10.15 -14.25 13.38
C ARG A 2 -11.46 -13.56 13.01
N GLU A 3 -12.24 -13.28 14.01
CA GLU A 3 -13.52 -12.61 13.91
C GLU A 3 -13.26 -11.09 13.96
N SER A 4 -14.08 -10.30 13.26
CA SER A 4 -13.81 -8.85 13.12
C SER A 4 -14.40 -8.02 14.26
N VAL A 5 -13.66 -7.04 14.75
CA VAL A 5 -14.22 -5.95 15.57
C VAL A 5 -14.74 -4.86 14.64
N VAL A 6 -15.96 -4.45 14.83
CA VAL A 6 -16.65 -3.51 13.95
C VAL A 6 -17.08 -2.28 14.74
N ILE A 7 -16.77 -1.09 14.22
CA ILE A 7 -17.19 0.19 14.81
C ILE A 7 -18.26 0.81 13.92
N LYS A 8 -19.49 0.84 14.40
CA LYS A 8 -20.63 1.38 13.67
C LYS A 8 -20.77 2.88 13.92
N ASP A 9 -20.78 3.67 12.83
CA ASP A 9 -21.06 5.09 12.89
C ASP A 9 -22.54 5.36 13.23
N SER A 10 -22.78 6.21 14.23
CA SER A 10 -24.14 6.61 14.63
C SER A 10 -24.63 7.88 13.92
N ASN A 11 -23.75 8.60 13.22
CA ASN A 11 -24.07 9.85 12.52
C ASN A 11 -23.34 9.92 11.17
N SER A 12 -23.86 9.21 10.18
CA SER A 12 -23.30 9.11 8.84
C SER A 12 -23.40 10.44 8.05
N TYR A 13 -22.49 11.36 8.30
CA TYR A 13 -22.21 12.48 7.41
C TYR A 13 -20.74 12.55 7.02
N THR A 14 -20.01 11.47 7.09
CA THR A 14 -18.62 11.40 6.67
C THR A 14 -18.45 10.37 5.57
N ALA A 15 -18.28 10.88 4.41
CA ALA A 15 -17.45 10.54 3.27
C ALA A 15 -17.26 9.06 2.84
N ILE A 16 -17.98 8.11 3.38
CA ILE A 16 -18.24 6.85 2.72
C ILE A 16 -19.65 6.98 2.18
N PRO A 17 -19.90 6.97 0.85
CA PRO A 17 -21.22 7.07 0.30
C PRO A 17 -22.05 5.94 0.84
N SER A 18 -23.01 6.29 1.59
CA SER A 18 -23.54 5.52 2.67
C SER A 18 -24.81 4.78 2.31
N GLU A 19 -24.92 4.24 1.16
CA GLU A 19 -26.04 3.30 1.05
C GLU A 19 -25.73 1.94 1.64
N HIS A 20 -24.45 1.60 1.90
CA HIS A 20 -24.11 0.22 2.32
C HIS A 20 -23.06 0.06 3.43
N ILE A 21 -22.31 1.08 3.85
CA ILE A 21 -21.32 0.90 4.92
C ILE A 21 -21.72 1.71 6.15
N SER A 22 -22.42 1.06 7.08
CA SER A 22 -22.76 1.64 8.38
C SER A 22 -21.72 1.38 9.47
N TYR A 23 -20.56 0.81 9.10
CA TYR A 23 -19.49 0.44 10.04
C TYR A 23 -18.13 0.38 9.34
N ILE A 24 -17.05 0.57 10.11
CA ILE A 24 -15.67 0.40 9.66
C ILE A 24 -15.07 -0.74 10.48
N PRO A 25 -14.69 -1.86 9.85
CA PRO A 25 -14.06 -2.97 10.55
C PRO A 25 -12.62 -2.60 10.92
N ALA A 26 -12.16 -3.12 12.07
CA ALA A 26 -10.75 -3.15 12.37
C ALA A 26 -10.02 -4.07 11.38
N ASN A 27 -8.83 -3.67 10.93
CA ASN A 27 -8.06 -4.38 9.91
C ASN A 27 -6.67 -4.78 10.44
N GLU A 28 -6.25 -6.02 10.15
CA GLU A 28 -4.90 -6.50 10.50
C GLU A 28 -3.82 -5.74 9.73
N ASP A 29 -4.07 -5.43 8.47
CA ASP A 29 -3.14 -4.74 7.58
C ASP A 29 -2.95 -3.25 7.98
N ASP A 30 -3.91 -2.66 8.70
CA ASP A 30 -3.80 -1.34 9.32
C ASP A 30 -3.19 -1.42 10.73
N PHE A 31 -2.84 -2.62 11.20
CA PHE A 31 -2.33 -2.89 12.53
C PHE A 31 -3.30 -2.47 13.64
N ASP A 32 -4.59 -2.59 13.40
CA ASP A 32 -5.61 -2.21 14.38
C ASP A 32 -5.67 -3.21 15.54
N TYR A 33 -5.36 -4.49 15.31
CA TYR A 33 -5.37 -5.50 16.35
C TYR A 33 -4.07 -5.53 17.15
N GLU A 34 -4.17 -5.19 18.46
CA GLU A 34 -3.05 -5.26 19.40
C GLU A 34 -3.01 -6.60 20.16
N TYR A 35 -4.18 -7.15 20.47
CA TYR A 35 -4.31 -8.38 21.24
C TYR A 35 -5.66 -9.03 21.01
N TRP A 36 -5.68 -10.35 20.93
CA TRP A 36 -6.89 -11.15 20.80
C TRP A 36 -6.81 -12.44 21.62
N SER A 37 -7.80 -12.65 22.50
CA SER A 37 -7.99 -13.89 23.26
C SER A 37 -9.48 -14.16 23.45
N ASP A 38 -9.81 -15.30 24.06
CA ASP A 38 -11.19 -15.67 24.38
C ASP A 38 -11.90 -14.72 25.36
N SER A 39 -11.16 -13.91 26.08
CA SER A 39 -11.68 -13.04 27.13
C SER A 39 -11.34 -11.56 26.99
N GLU A 40 -10.41 -11.22 26.09
CA GLU A 40 -9.95 -9.86 25.92
C GLU A 40 -9.56 -9.58 24.46
N ILE A 41 -10.06 -8.48 23.92
CA ILE A 41 -9.69 -7.95 22.61
C ILE A 41 -9.20 -6.51 22.81
N ARG A 42 -8.00 -6.20 22.29
CA ARG A 42 -7.49 -4.83 22.21
C ARG A 42 -7.35 -4.45 20.75
N VAL A 43 -8.05 -3.39 20.38
CA VAL A 43 -7.97 -2.83 19.03
C VAL A 43 -7.75 -1.35 19.08
N ARG A 44 -7.04 -0.83 18.11
CA ARG A 44 -7.03 0.59 17.80
C ARG A 44 -8.31 0.98 17.12
N ILE A 45 -8.64 2.24 17.23
CA ILE A 45 -9.76 2.80 16.50
C ILE A 45 -9.34 2.89 15.03
N PRO A 46 -10.03 2.18 14.12
CA PRO A 46 -9.74 2.24 12.70
C PRO A 46 -9.81 3.67 12.14
N ASP A 47 -9.04 3.91 11.11
CA ASP A 47 -9.02 5.18 10.41
C ASP A 47 -10.42 5.50 9.85
N GLY A 48 -10.83 6.78 9.98
CA GLY A 48 -12.13 7.23 9.49
C GLY A 48 -13.30 7.02 10.47
N CYS A 49 -13.14 6.28 11.56
CA CYS A 49 -14.19 6.10 12.55
C CYS A 49 -14.62 7.43 13.20
N THR A 50 -15.90 7.51 13.56
CA THR A 50 -16.48 8.60 14.32
C THR A 50 -17.05 8.09 15.65
N THR A 51 -17.56 8.99 16.51
CA THR A 51 -18.30 8.58 17.71
C THR A 51 -19.46 7.66 17.30
N GLY A 52 -19.58 6.50 17.93
CA GLY A 52 -20.57 5.50 17.56
C GLY A 52 -20.58 4.28 18.47
N ASN A 53 -21.18 3.21 18.02
CA ASN A 53 -21.22 1.93 18.72
C ASN A 53 -20.14 0.98 18.22
N VAL A 54 -19.46 0.32 19.14
CA VAL A 54 -18.51 -0.76 18.86
C VAL A 54 -19.17 -2.10 19.19
N TYR A 55 -19.00 -3.10 18.35
CA TYR A 55 -19.41 -4.48 18.62
C TYR A 55 -18.41 -5.46 18.00
N VAL A 56 -18.43 -6.69 18.49
CA VAL A 56 -17.67 -7.81 17.93
C VAL A 56 -18.62 -8.61 17.05
N GLU A 57 -18.24 -8.83 15.81
CA GLU A 57 -18.95 -9.68 14.87
C GLU A 57 -18.26 -11.04 14.77
N THR A 58 -19.02 -12.10 14.86
CA THR A 58 -18.53 -13.48 14.80
C THR A 58 -19.46 -14.34 13.96
N THR A 59 -19.01 -15.53 13.59
CA THR A 59 -19.88 -16.55 12.94
C THR A 59 -21.10 -16.95 13.79
N LYS A 60 -21.08 -16.64 15.10
CA LYS A 60 -22.19 -16.88 16.03
C LYS A 60 -23.14 -15.70 16.19
N GLY A 61 -22.81 -14.55 15.55
CA GLY A 61 -23.57 -13.32 15.63
C GLY A 61 -22.79 -12.18 16.28
N ASN A 62 -23.48 -11.06 16.50
CA ASN A 62 -22.89 -9.82 16.99
C ASN A 62 -23.01 -9.72 18.52
N SER A 63 -22.00 -9.16 19.17
CA SER A 63 -22.07 -8.81 20.59
C SER A 63 -23.07 -7.67 20.84
N VAL A 64 -23.38 -7.42 22.11
CA VAL A 64 -24.08 -6.21 22.52
C VAL A 64 -23.21 -4.99 22.17
N PRO A 65 -23.74 -3.95 21.53
CA PRO A 65 -22.98 -2.76 21.21
C PRO A 65 -22.58 -1.98 22.47
N VAL A 66 -21.37 -1.40 22.41
CA VAL A 66 -20.85 -0.51 23.47
C VAL A 66 -20.62 0.88 22.85
N ALA A 67 -21.17 1.92 23.48
CA ALA A 67 -21.01 3.29 22.98
C ALA A 67 -19.56 3.77 23.17
N LEU A 68 -18.98 4.30 22.10
CA LEU A 68 -17.64 4.89 22.05
C LEU A 68 -17.75 6.37 21.70
N ASN A 69 -17.19 7.23 22.55
CA ASN A 69 -17.07 8.67 22.28
C ASN A 69 -15.64 8.99 21.86
N LEU A 70 -15.47 9.51 20.65
CA LEU A 70 -14.18 9.91 20.12
C LEU A 70 -13.97 11.42 20.30
N ASP A 71 -12.87 11.77 20.97
CA ASP A 71 -12.43 13.17 21.09
C ASP A 71 -11.24 13.42 20.15
N ARG A 72 -11.52 14.01 18.99
CA ARG A 72 -10.53 14.31 17.96
C ARG A 72 -9.85 15.65 18.19
N LYS A 73 -9.08 15.76 19.23
CA LYS A 73 -8.37 17.01 19.60
C LYS A 73 -7.28 17.40 18.61
N ILE A 74 -6.66 16.44 17.93
CA ILE A 74 -5.48 16.64 17.09
C ILE A 74 -5.84 17.14 15.69
N GLY A 75 -6.97 16.68 15.15
CA GLY A 75 -7.38 17.02 13.80
C GLY A 75 -8.43 16.09 13.22
N SER A 76 -8.54 16.04 11.90
CA SER A 76 -9.47 15.18 11.18
C SER A 76 -8.82 14.53 9.95
N LYS A 77 -9.29 13.34 9.60
CA LYS A 77 -9.04 12.65 8.33
C LYS A 77 -10.41 12.33 7.72
N LYS A 78 -10.56 12.57 6.43
CA LYS A 78 -11.80 12.36 5.67
C LYS A 78 -11.50 11.61 4.39
N TYR A 79 -12.45 10.81 3.96
CA TYR A 79 -12.47 10.14 2.66
C TYR A 79 -13.56 10.75 1.81
N LEU A 80 -13.22 11.26 0.64
CA LEU A 80 -14.08 12.11 -0.21
C LEU A 80 -14.15 11.53 -1.62
N ASP A 81 -15.18 11.92 -2.37
CA ASP A 81 -15.28 11.74 -3.82
C ASP A 81 -14.88 10.35 -4.35
N PRO A 82 -15.62 9.28 -3.98
CA PRO A 82 -15.29 7.92 -4.42
C PRO A 82 -15.34 7.78 -5.94
N LYS A 83 -14.44 6.95 -6.45
CA LYS A 83 -14.43 6.50 -7.83
C LYS A 83 -14.22 5.00 -7.87
N THR A 84 -14.93 4.32 -8.76
CA THR A 84 -14.72 2.90 -8.99
C THR A 84 -14.02 2.69 -10.32
N TYR A 85 -12.81 2.15 -10.28
CA TYR A 85 -12.05 1.77 -11.46
C TYR A 85 -12.17 0.26 -11.69
N VAL A 86 -12.22 -0.15 -12.96
CA VAL A 86 -12.00 -1.55 -13.34
C VAL A 86 -10.58 -1.65 -13.89
N ILE A 87 -9.74 -2.37 -13.15
CA ILE A 87 -8.31 -2.54 -13.45
C ILE A 87 -8.05 -3.96 -13.90
N GLN A 88 -7.41 -4.11 -15.06
CA GLN A 88 -6.93 -5.41 -15.54
C GLN A 88 -5.47 -5.60 -15.17
N VAL A 89 -5.16 -6.74 -14.55
CA VAL A 89 -3.81 -7.26 -14.32
C VAL A 89 -3.61 -8.47 -15.23
N LYS A 90 -2.49 -8.53 -15.97
CA LYS A 90 -2.25 -9.55 -16.98
C LYS A 90 -0.83 -10.09 -16.94
N VAL A 91 -0.71 -11.41 -17.14
CA VAL A 91 0.58 -12.12 -17.34
C VAL A 91 0.47 -13.04 -18.55
N ASP A 92 1.46 -12.99 -19.42
CA ASP A 92 1.57 -13.92 -20.56
C ASP A 92 2.77 -14.86 -20.34
N ILE A 93 2.56 -16.16 -20.49
CA ILE A 93 3.60 -17.19 -20.52
C ILE A 93 3.79 -17.64 -21.97
N GLU A 94 5.01 -17.55 -22.46
CA GLU A 94 5.38 -17.88 -23.85
C GLU A 94 6.66 -18.73 -23.89
N ASP A 95 6.98 -19.28 -25.08
CA ASP A 95 8.21 -20.05 -25.33
C ASP A 95 8.44 -21.22 -24.36
N TYR A 96 7.35 -21.82 -23.89
CA TYR A 96 7.46 -22.94 -22.97
C TYR A 96 8.12 -24.16 -23.63
N SER A 97 9.13 -24.72 -22.96
CA SER A 97 9.80 -25.94 -23.36
C SER A 97 10.20 -26.74 -22.12
N SER A 98 9.78 -28.00 -22.06
CA SER A 98 10.11 -28.92 -20.96
C SER A 98 10.24 -30.35 -21.46
N ASP A 99 11.07 -31.17 -20.78
CA ASP A 99 11.22 -32.61 -21.04
C ASP A 99 10.08 -33.45 -20.47
N LYS A 100 9.26 -32.87 -19.60
CA LYS A 100 8.09 -33.48 -18.95
C LYS A 100 6.95 -32.46 -18.83
N ASP A 101 5.76 -32.98 -18.62
CA ASP A 101 4.64 -32.14 -18.19
C ASP A 101 4.98 -31.42 -16.90
N SER A 102 4.65 -30.14 -16.83
CA SER A 102 4.99 -29.26 -15.72
C SER A 102 3.83 -28.35 -15.38
N THR A 103 3.85 -27.82 -14.17
CA THR A 103 2.87 -26.83 -13.72
C THR A 103 3.58 -25.52 -13.43
N ILE A 104 3.03 -24.42 -13.91
CA ILE A 104 3.46 -23.07 -13.55
C ILE A 104 2.41 -22.47 -12.62
N ILE A 105 2.87 -21.88 -11.52
CA ILE A 105 2.05 -21.15 -10.55
C ILE A 105 2.47 -19.69 -10.61
N LEU A 106 1.51 -18.80 -10.80
CA LEU A 106 1.69 -17.35 -10.81
C LEU A 106 1.05 -16.76 -9.57
N ARG A 107 1.76 -15.87 -8.90
CA ARG A 107 1.26 -15.09 -7.76
C ARG A 107 1.05 -13.67 -8.23
N CYS A 108 -0.11 -13.42 -8.84
CA CYS A 108 -0.46 -12.11 -9.37
C CYS A 108 -0.79 -11.15 -8.23
N PRO A 109 -0.16 -9.97 -8.15
CA PRO A 109 -0.50 -8.99 -7.13
C PRO A 109 -1.98 -8.65 -7.17
N ARG A 110 -2.60 -8.67 -6.01
CA ARG A 110 -3.99 -8.24 -5.78
C ARG A 110 -3.97 -6.82 -5.22
N PRO A 111 -4.86 -5.93 -5.64
CA PRO A 111 -5.01 -4.65 -4.97
C PRO A 111 -5.25 -4.82 -3.47
N PHE A 112 -4.69 -3.92 -2.67
CA PHE A 112 -4.67 -4.01 -1.22
C PHE A 112 -5.86 -3.28 -0.60
N VAL A 113 -6.59 -3.88 0.33
CA VAL A 113 -7.68 -3.23 1.05
C VAL A 113 -7.10 -2.24 2.05
N THR A 114 -7.53 -0.97 1.96
CA THR A 114 -7.18 0.09 2.90
C THR A 114 -8.42 0.91 3.24
N ALA A 115 -8.33 1.78 4.24
CA ALA A 115 -9.44 2.67 4.57
C ALA A 115 -9.84 3.62 3.42
N SER A 116 -8.89 4.00 2.54
CA SER A 116 -9.19 4.78 1.33
C SER A 116 -9.53 3.92 0.10
N GLN A 117 -9.34 2.61 0.17
CA GLN A 117 -9.60 1.64 -0.90
C GLN A 117 -10.34 0.42 -0.31
N PRO A 118 -11.58 0.61 0.23
CA PRO A 118 -12.23 -0.40 1.05
C PRO A 118 -12.91 -1.53 0.27
N SER A 119 -13.14 -1.37 -1.03
CA SER A 119 -13.83 -2.37 -1.86
C SER A 119 -13.00 -2.80 -3.04
N ILE A 120 -12.78 -4.11 -3.13
CA ILE A 120 -12.03 -4.77 -4.20
C ILE A 120 -12.76 -6.07 -4.56
N GLU A 121 -13.28 -6.15 -5.77
CA GLU A 121 -13.99 -7.31 -6.28
C GLU A 121 -13.35 -7.80 -7.57
N ILE A 122 -13.15 -9.12 -7.70
CA ILE A 122 -12.77 -9.71 -8.99
C ILE A 122 -14.05 -9.85 -9.82
N THR A 123 -14.09 -9.15 -10.95
CA THR A 123 -15.26 -9.13 -11.84
C THR A 123 -15.14 -10.10 -13.02
N GLU A 124 -13.91 -10.44 -13.40
CA GLU A 124 -13.62 -11.34 -14.50
C GLU A 124 -12.20 -11.92 -14.35
N TYR A 125 -11.99 -13.12 -14.85
CA TYR A 125 -10.67 -13.76 -14.92
C TYR A 125 -10.60 -14.80 -16.05
N ASP A 126 -9.40 -15.10 -16.52
CA ASP A 126 -9.11 -16.25 -17.39
C ASP A 126 -7.61 -16.63 -17.25
N PRO A 127 -7.28 -17.88 -16.93
CA PRO A 127 -8.17 -18.94 -16.40
C PRO A 127 -8.64 -18.64 -14.96
N GLU A 128 -9.62 -19.42 -14.50
CA GLU A 128 -10.08 -19.36 -13.09
C GLU A 128 -8.90 -19.51 -12.13
N PRO A 129 -8.75 -18.62 -11.14
CA PRO A 129 -7.68 -18.73 -10.15
C PRO A 129 -7.92 -19.90 -9.21
N VAL A 130 -6.85 -20.51 -8.73
CA VAL A 130 -6.92 -21.56 -7.71
C VAL A 130 -7.28 -20.97 -6.33
N ILE A 131 -6.79 -19.74 -6.08
CA ILE A 131 -7.07 -18.98 -4.85
C ILE A 131 -7.16 -17.50 -5.25
N GLU A 132 -8.25 -16.84 -4.86
CA GLU A 132 -8.50 -15.43 -5.19
C GLU A 132 -7.77 -14.46 -4.26
N ASP A 133 -7.43 -14.90 -3.05
CA ASP A 133 -6.63 -14.11 -2.11
C ASP A 133 -5.77 -15.01 -1.23
N PHE A 134 -4.48 -14.97 -1.45
CA PHE A 134 -3.48 -15.60 -0.59
C PHE A 134 -2.29 -14.66 -0.42
N GLN A 135 -2.13 -14.12 0.77
CA GLN A 135 -1.08 -13.14 1.07
C GLN A 135 -1.09 -11.97 0.06
N HIS A 136 -2.27 -11.39 -0.17
CA HIS A 136 -2.49 -10.28 -1.12
C HIS A 136 -2.10 -10.61 -2.58
N THR A 137 -2.22 -11.88 -2.96
CA THR A 137 -2.03 -12.33 -4.35
C THR A 137 -3.17 -13.22 -4.82
N VAL A 138 -3.49 -13.12 -6.11
CA VAL A 138 -4.32 -14.08 -6.83
C VAL A 138 -3.42 -15.19 -7.34
N ILE A 139 -3.72 -16.45 -7.02
CA ILE A 139 -2.92 -17.59 -7.44
C ILE A 139 -3.55 -18.25 -8.65
N HIS A 140 -2.87 -18.19 -9.77
CA HIS A 140 -3.16 -18.99 -10.94
C HIS A 140 -2.23 -20.18 -11.03
N GLN A 141 -2.78 -21.34 -11.40
CA GLN A 141 -2.02 -22.55 -11.69
C GLN A 141 -2.41 -23.09 -13.05
N SER A 142 -1.43 -23.42 -13.86
CA SER A 142 -1.69 -24.03 -15.16
C SER A 142 -0.70 -25.13 -15.50
N SER A 143 -1.22 -26.22 -16.07
CA SER A 143 -0.41 -27.32 -16.59
C SER A 143 0.01 -27.02 -18.03
N PHE A 144 1.24 -27.42 -18.34
CA PHE A 144 1.87 -27.30 -19.65
C PHE A 144 2.36 -28.69 -20.07
N GLU A 145 1.93 -29.12 -21.23
CA GLU A 145 2.35 -30.42 -21.80
C GLU A 145 3.78 -30.34 -22.33
N LYS A 146 4.47 -31.48 -22.30
CA LYS A 146 5.80 -31.63 -22.86
C LYS A 146 5.86 -31.18 -24.32
N ASN A 147 6.88 -30.40 -24.66
CA ASN A 147 7.20 -29.95 -26.04
C ASN A 147 6.08 -29.17 -26.77
N HIS A 148 5.08 -28.66 -26.09
CA HIS A 148 4.10 -27.76 -26.69
C HIS A 148 4.49 -26.31 -26.43
N SER A 149 4.83 -25.59 -27.52
CA SER A 149 5.01 -24.13 -27.50
C SER A 149 3.64 -23.46 -27.45
N ASN A 150 2.99 -23.50 -26.29
CA ASN A 150 1.71 -22.83 -26.11
C ASN A 150 1.92 -21.51 -25.38
N LYS A 151 1.39 -20.44 -25.97
CA LYS A 151 1.15 -19.19 -25.27
C LYS A 151 -0.06 -19.39 -24.38
N LYS A 152 0.06 -19.01 -23.10
CA LYS A 152 -1.05 -18.91 -22.15
C LYS A 152 -1.12 -17.51 -21.60
N ASN A 153 -2.31 -16.93 -21.64
CA ASN A 153 -2.61 -15.66 -21.04
C ASN A 153 -3.29 -15.90 -19.71
N PHE A 154 -2.99 -15.06 -18.74
CA PHE A 154 -3.63 -15.03 -17.43
C PHE A 154 -4.04 -13.59 -17.17
N TYR A 155 -5.30 -13.36 -16.85
CA TYR A 155 -5.74 -12.04 -16.43
C TYR A 155 -6.83 -12.10 -15.38
N GLN A 156 -6.94 -11.05 -14.60
CA GLN A 156 -8.04 -10.75 -13.71
C GLN A 156 -8.38 -9.26 -13.79
N ASN A 157 -9.68 -8.98 -13.74
CA ASN A 157 -10.22 -7.64 -13.69
C ASN A 157 -10.75 -7.38 -12.27
N PHE A 158 -10.31 -6.28 -11.67
CA PHE A 158 -10.73 -5.85 -10.35
C PHE A 158 -11.59 -4.59 -10.44
N ALA A 159 -12.80 -4.62 -9.88
CA ALA A 159 -13.53 -3.41 -9.56
C ALA A 159 -13.04 -2.88 -8.21
N ILE A 160 -12.50 -1.66 -8.19
CA ILE A 160 -11.83 -1.06 -7.04
C ILE A 160 -12.43 0.30 -6.76
N THR A 161 -13.01 0.48 -5.56
CA THR A 161 -13.48 1.79 -5.12
C THR A 161 -12.41 2.50 -4.30
N VAL A 162 -12.05 3.70 -4.73
CA VAL A 162 -11.01 4.54 -4.12
C VAL A 162 -11.59 5.89 -3.74
N TYR A 163 -11.18 6.39 -2.58
CA TYR A 163 -11.55 7.69 -2.05
C TYR A 163 -10.36 8.64 -2.02
N GLU A 164 -10.60 9.90 -2.30
CA GLU A 164 -9.66 10.96 -1.95
C GLU A 164 -9.50 11.00 -0.43
N THR A 165 -8.25 11.12 0.04
CA THR A 165 -7.94 11.31 1.46
C THR A 165 -7.57 12.76 1.73
N ALA A 166 -8.28 13.40 2.65
CA ALA A 166 -7.97 14.75 3.09
C ALA A 166 -7.74 14.80 4.61
N THR A 167 -6.61 15.38 5.04
CA THR A 167 -6.29 15.56 6.46
C THR A 167 -6.19 17.03 6.84
N ASN A 168 -6.62 17.33 8.06
CA ASN A 168 -6.42 18.63 8.67
C ASN A 168 -5.92 18.42 10.09
N ILE A 169 -4.64 18.66 10.34
CA ILE A 169 -3.96 18.33 11.59
C ILE A 169 -3.40 19.59 12.23
N ASP A 170 -3.66 19.78 13.51
CA ASP A 170 -3.02 20.82 14.32
C ASP A 170 -1.67 20.28 14.88
N PRO A 171 -0.52 20.71 14.31
CA PRO A 171 0.78 20.19 14.72
C PRO A 171 1.07 20.38 16.22
N LEU A 172 0.51 21.43 16.84
CA LEU A 172 0.77 21.73 18.26
C LEU A 172 0.11 20.72 19.20
N LYS A 173 -0.88 19.97 18.72
CA LYS A 173 -1.59 18.96 19.51
C LYS A 173 -1.07 17.54 19.28
N VAL A 174 -0.15 17.35 18.35
CA VAL A 174 0.46 16.04 18.09
C VAL A 174 1.46 15.71 19.20
N GLY A 175 1.18 14.61 19.92
CA GLY A 175 2.04 14.08 20.97
C GLY A 175 3.20 13.23 20.45
N THR A 176 4.11 12.87 21.34
CA THR A 176 5.17 11.89 21.05
C THR A 176 4.64 10.47 21.27
N TYR A 177 5.27 9.47 20.63
CA TYR A 177 4.94 8.07 20.86
C TYR A 177 5.27 7.65 22.29
N SER A 178 4.42 6.81 22.89
CA SER A 178 4.69 6.19 24.18
C SER A 178 5.71 5.06 24.02
N LYS A 179 6.41 4.71 25.13
CA LYS A 179 7.36 3.60 25.12
C LYS A 179 6.70 2.22 25.25
N THR A 180 5.36 2.13 25.26
CA THR A 180 4.65 0.86 25.24
C THR A 180 4.89 0.16 23.90
N SER A 181 5.16 -1.12 23.96
CA SER A 181 5.33 -1.98 22.78
C SER A 181 4.05 -1.96 21.95
N ASP A 182 4.10 -1.19 20.89
CA ASP A 182 3.01 -1.03 19.96
C ASP A 182 3.42 -1.80 18.69
N ALA A 183 2.62 -2.76 18.23
CA ALA A 183 2.93 -3.57 17.05
C ALA A 183 3.19 -2.71 15.81
N ILE A 184 2.51 -1.58 15.67
CA ILE A 184 2.80 -0.60 14.61
C ILE A 184 4.23 -0.07 14.73
N LEU A 185 4.68 0.24 15.94
CA LEU A 185 6.01 0.81 16.16
C LEU A 185 7.11 -0.19 15.77
N GLU A 186 6.94 -1.48 16.08
CA GLU A 186 7.93 -2.50 15.71
C GLU A 186 8.02 -2.69 14.19
N VAL A 187 6.91 -2.91 13.50
CA VAL A 187 6.89 -3.21 12.06
C VAL A 187 7.24 -1.98 11.22
N ALA A 188 6.73 -0.81 11.61
CA ALA A 188 6.86 0.42 10.81
C ALA A 188 8.06 1.30 11.19
N LEU A 189 8.93 0.87 12.13
CA LEU A 189 10.17 1.55 12.50
C LEU A 189 11.42 0.78 12.08
N ASN A 190 11.35 -0.55 12.04
CA ASN A 190 12.51 -1.39 11.73
C ASN A 190 12.86 -1.33 10.23
N ALA A 191 14.13 -1.53 9.93
CA ALA A 191 14.55 -1.77 8.55
C ALA A 191 13.96 -3.10 8.04
N ASP A 192 13.68 -3.15 6.76
CA ASP A 192 13.26 -4.36 6.05
C ASP A 192 13.95 -4.43 4.67
N ASP A 193 13.66 -5.47 3.89
CA ASP A 193 14.27 -5.68 2.57
C ASP A 193 14.03 -4.54 1.57
N CYS A 194 12.99 -3.75 1.78
CA CYS A 194 12.63 -2.61 0.94
C CYS A 194 13.14 -1.29 1.52
N VAL A 195 13.08 -1.11 2.85
CA VAL A 195 13.31 0.18 3.52
C VAL A 195 14.57 0.13 4.39
N PRO A 196 15.74 0.56 3.89
CA PRO A 196 17.01 0.52 4.60
C PRO A 196 17.13 1.68 5.61
N SER A 197 16.29 1.70 6.64
CA SER A 197 16.25 2.79 7.64
C SER A 197 17.44 2.81 8.60
N GLU A 198 18.24 1.74 8.65
CA GLU A 198 19.46 1.62 9.47
C GLU A 198 20.73 1.99 8.69
N ASP A 199 20.63 2.29 7.39
CA ASP A 199 21.75 2.76 6.61
C ASP A 199 22.41 4.00 7.24
N GLU A 200 23.72 4.04 7.36
CA GLU A 200 24.44 5.09 8.07
C GLU A 200 24.17 6.49 7.49
N GLU A 201 24.04 6.62 6.18
CA GLU A 201 23.76 7.90 5.54
C GLU A 201 22.31 8.33 5.78
N VAL A 202 21.37 7.39 5.78
CA VAL A 202 19.98 7.65 6.14
C VAL A 202 19.88 8.16 7.57
N VAL A 203 20.50 7.44 8.51
CA VAL A 203 20.50 7.82 9.94
C VAL A 203 21.15 9.18 10.17
N ALA A 204 22.30 9.43 9.52
CA ALA A 204 23.00 10.70 9.65
C ALA A 204 22.18 11.88 9.09
N LEU A 205 21.57 11.69 7.91
CA LEU A 205 20.75 12.71 7.28
C LEU A 205 19.47 12.98 8.08
N ALA A 206 18.79 11.92 8.55
CA ALA A 206 17.61 12.08 9.39
C ALA A 206 17.91 12.92 10.63
N LYS A 207 18.98 12.58 11.38
CA LYS A 207 19.43 13.36 12.55
C LYS A 207 19.76 14.81 12.22
N GLN A 208 20.40 15.07 11.08
CA GLN A 208 20.71 16.42 10.61
C GLN A 208 19.44 17.25 10.38
N ILE A 209 18.42 16.65 9.76
CA ILE A 209 17.17 17.34 9.41
C ILE A 209 16.34 17.64 10.66
N ILE A 210 16.08 16.61 11.49
CA ILE A 210 15.17 16.75 12.63
C ILE A 210 15.79 17.45 13.83
N GLN A 211 17.13 17.47 13.96
CA GLN A 211 17.87 18.05 15.08
C GLN A 211 17.33 17.57 16.46
N LYS A 212 16.63 18.45 17.20
CA LYS A 212 16.06 18.17 18.52
C LYS A 212 14.54 18.05 18.50
N ASP A 213 13.92 18.08 17.33
CA ASP A 213 12.46 17.97 17.21
C ASP A 213 11.99 16.60 17.72
N LYS A 214 10.93 16.61 18.53
CA LYS A 214 10.32 15.40 19.09
C LYS A 214 8.93 15.11 18.52
N ASN A 215 8.31 16.10 17.87
CA ASN A 215 6.97 15.97 17.33
C ASN A 215 7.01 15.19 16.01
N PRO A 216 6.35 14.04 15.88
CA PRO A 216 6.42 13.20 14.69
C PRO A 216 5.88 13.89 13.41
N TYR A 217 4.86 14.72 13.52
CA TYR A 217 4.32 15.44 12.38
C TYR A 217 5.29 16.50 11.84
N THR A 218 5.90 17.27 12.72
CA THR A 218 6.88 18.31 12.31
C THR A 218 8.17 17.67 11.78
N LYS A 219 8.61 16.53 12.33
CA LYS A 219 9.72 15.73 11.77
C LYS A 219 9.40 15.29 10.34
N ALA A 220 8.21 14.71 10.14
CA ALA A 220 7.78 14.26 8.81
C ALA A 220 7.75 15.42 7.81
N LYS A 221 7.20 16.58 8.22
CA LYS A 221 7.18 17.80 7.39
C LYS A 221 8.57 18.36 7.11
N ALA A 222 9.49 18.30 8.09
CA ALA A 222 10.86 18.76 7.90
C ALA A 222 11.62 17.90 6.87
N ILE A 223 11.48 16.57 6.95
CA ILE A 223 12.06 15.62 6.00
C ILE A 223 11.47 15.85 4.59
N TYR A 224 10.14 15.96 4.49
CA TYR A 224 9.45 16.28 3.24
C TYR A 224 10.01 17.56 2.58
N ASN A 225 10.04 18.65 3.32
CA ASN A 225 10.55 19.94 2.83
C ASN A 225 12.04 19.87 2.44
N TYR A 226 12.84 19.10 3.21
CA TYR A 226 14.25 18.88 2.87
C TYR A 226 14.39 18.18 1.52
N MET A 227 13.61 17.12 1.28
CA MET A 227 13.64 16.38 0.02
C MET A 227 13.23 17.25 -1.15
N LEU A 228 12.13 17.99 -1.04
CA LEU A 228 11.69 18.92 -2.11
C LEU A 228 12.70 20.02 -2.44
N LYS A 229 13.50 20.41 -1.45
CA LYS A 229 14.50 21.47 -1.65
C LYS A 229 15.81 20.96 -2.26
N ASN A 230 16.21 19.74 -1.91
CA ASN A 230 17.58 19.26 -2.15
C ASN A 230 17.68 18.14 -3.19
N PHE A 231 16.56 17.51 -3.57
CA PHE A 231 16.55 16.41 -4.51
C PHE A 231 15.75 16.76 -5.76
N VAL A 232 16.11 16.14 -6.88
CA VAL A 232 15.48 16.34 -8.20
C VAL A 232 14.80 15.04 -8.60
N ILE A 233 13.49 15.11 -8.89
CA ILE A 233 12.72 13.99 -9.40
C ILE A 233 13.07 13.70 -10.86
N LEU A 234 13.29 12.44 -11.19
CA LEU A 234 13.41 11.93 -12.56
C LEU A 234 12.03 11.52 -13.06
N GLN A 235 11.73 11.87 -14.31
CA GLN A 235 10.42 11.55 -14.91
C GLN A 235 10.30 10.06 -15.30
N ASP A 236 11.43 9.45 -15.66
CA ASP A 236 11.52 8.04 -16.02
C ASP A 236 12.06 7.21 -14.86
N LEU A 237 11.60 5.96 -14.78
CA LEU A 237 12.11 5.01 -13.80
C LEU A 237 13.57 4.65 -14.11
N ARG A 238 14.41 4.62 -13.07
CA ARG A 238 15.79 4.15 -13.20
C ARG A 238 15.82 2.65 -13.49
N THR A 239 16.75 2.24 -14.33
CA THR A 239 16.96 0.83 -14.68
C THR A 239 18.05 0.20 -13.80
N GLY A 240 17.97 -1.12 -13.62
CA GLY A 240 18.93 -1.88 -12.83
C GLY A 240 18.63 -1.91 -11.33
N ASN A 241 19.49 -2.63 -10.58
CA ASN A 241 19.35 -2.79 -9.13
C ASN A 241 20.09 -1.66 -8.38
N ILE A 242 19.55 -0.46 -8.43
CA ILE A 242 20.10 0.72 -7.77
C ILE A 242 19.36 0.92 -6.45
N SER A 243 20.11 1.04 -5.35
CA SER A 243 19.53 1.30 -4.04
C SER A 243 18.72 2.61 -4.05
N PRO A 244 17.51 2.64 -3.49
CA PRO A 244 16.71 3.86 -3.43
C PRO A 244 17.39 4.98 -2.64
N VAL A 245 18.13 4.64 -1.58
CA VAL A 245 18.83 5.65 -0.75
C VAL A 245 20.08 6.26 -1.43
N ASP A 246 20.50 5.73 -2.58
CA ASP A 246 21.49 6.40 -3.42
C ASP A 246 21.04 7.82 -3.85
N LEU A 247 19.76 8.11 -3.78
CA LEU A 247 19.19 9.45 -3.89
C LEU A 247 19.88 10.46 -2.96
N ILE A 248 20.34 10.05 -1.79
CA ILE A 248 21.03 10.91 -0.81
C ILE A 248 22.35 11.44 -1.39
N ARG A 249 23.07 10.59 -2.14
CA ARG A 249 24.36 10.95 -2.78
C ARG A 249 24.17 11.62 -4.13
N SER A 250 23.37 11.00 -5.00
CA SER A 250 23.16 11.44 -6.38
C SER A 250 22.36 12.73 -6.49
N LYS A 251 21.52 13.05 -5.48
CA LYS A 251 20.56 14.15 -5.46
C LYS A 251 19.47 14.03 -6.54
N LYS A 252 19.38 12.90 -7.23
CA LYS A 252 18.41 12.61 -8.28
C LYS A 252 17.88 11.21 -8.15
N GLY A 253 16.57 11.02 -8.30
CA GLY A 253 15.92 9.72 -8.23
C GLY A 253 14.53 9.74 -8.85
N ASP A 254 13.99 8.54 -9.08
CA ASP A 254 12.62 8.35 -9.55
C ASP A 254 11.61 8.30 -8.40
N ALA A 255 10.34 8.07 -8.70
CA ALA A 255 9.28 8.02 -7.70
C ALA A 255 9.51 6.94 -6.62
N TYR A 256 10.04 5.76 -7.02
CA TYR A 256 10.41 4.71 -6.09
C TYR A 256 11.48 5.18 -5.10
N ASP A 257 12.54 5.82 -5.60
CA ASP A 257 13.62 6.33 -4.76
C ASP A 257 13.11 7.36 -3.75
N PHE A 258 12.23 8.25 -4.19
CA PHE A 258 11.64 9.28 -3.33
C PHE A 258 10.79 8.66 -2.21
N ALA A 259 9.89 7.75 -2.53
CA ALA A 259 9.02 7.12 -1.55
C ALA A 259 9.81 6.29 -0.53
N ILE A 260 10.73 5.42 -0.99
CA ILE A 260 11.51 4.56 -0.10
C ILE A 260 12.49 5.37 0.75
N THR A 261 13.17 6.36 0.17
CA THR A 261 14.09 7.22 0.95
C THR A 261 13.34 8.06 1.98
N TYR A 262 12.16 8.60 1.64
CA TYR A 262 11.33 9.31 2.60
C TYR A 262 10.90 8.41 3.76
N THR A 263 10.41 7.21 3.45
CA THR A 263 10.06 6.21 4.47
C THR A 263 11.25 5.84 5.36
N ALA A 264 12.42 5.61 4.77
CA ALA A 264 13.65 5.28 5.50
C ALA A 264 14.07 6.42 6.45
N LEU A 265 14.03 7.67 5.98
CA LEU A 265 14.33 8.84 6.80
C LEU A 265 13.33 9.03 7.95
N LEU A 266 12.04 8.75 7.73
CA LEU A 266 11.01 8.78 8.77
C LEU A 266 11.28 7.74 9.85
N ARG A 267 11.52 6.48 9.46
CA ARG A 267 11.83 5.40 10.40
C ARG A 267 13.09 5.71 11.21
N ALA A 268 14.16 6.17 10.56
CA ALA A 268 15.39 6.61 11.20
C ALA A 268 15.19 7.81 12.16
N ALA A 269 14.17 8.65 11.90
CA ALA A 269 13.77 9.75 12.78
C ALA A 269 12.85 9.30 13.93
N GLY A 270 12.51 8.01 14.02
CA GLY A 270 11.58 7.44 15.00
C GLY A 270 10.11 7.80 14.72
N VAL A 271 9.75 7.94 13.45
CA VAL A 271 8.36 8.11 12.96
C VAL A 271 7.96 6.84 12.22
N PRO A 272 6.96 6.08 12.71
CA PRO A 272 6.50 4.87 12.03
C PRO A 272 6.00 5.22 10.64
N ALA A 273 6.50 4.52 9.63
CA ALA A 273 6.18 4.79 8.23
C ALA A 273 6.20 3.52 7.37
N ILE A 274 5.33 3.50 6.37
CA ILE A 274 5.16 2.38 5.44
C ILE A 274 5.19 2.93 4.01
N PRO A 275 5.96 2.32 3.08
CA PRO A 275 5.87 2.64 1.67
C PRO A 275 4.67 1.93 1.05
N ASN A 276 3.95 2.60 0.18
CA ASN A 276 2.93 2.03 -0.68
C ASN A 276 3.45 1.90 -2.11
N SER A 277 3.00 0.87 -2.79
CA SER A 277 3.25 0.65 -4.22
C SER A 277 1.96 0.34 -4.93
N GLY A 278 1.83 0.83 -6.14
CA GLY A 278 0.66 0.62 -6.96
C GLY A 278 0.76 1.33 -8.29
N ILE A 279 -0.36 1.89 -8.72
CA ILE A 279 -0.45 2.70 -9.92
C ILE A 279 -1.10 4.05 -9.61
N ILE A 280 -0.72 5.06 -10.38
CA ILE A 280 -1.50 6.29 -10.52
C ILE A 280 -2.23 6.29 -11.85
N ILE A 281 -3.44 6.86 -11.86
CA ILE A 281 -4.32 6.94 -13.04
C ILE A 281 -4.46 8.41 -13.41
N ASP A 282 -4.02 8.80 -14.61
CA ASP A 282 -4.11 10.18 -15.06
C ASP A 282 -5.52 10.54 -15.58
N ALA A 283 -5.73 11.81 -15.94
CA ALA A 283 -7.00 12.31 -16.47
C ALA A 283 -7.39 11.69 -17.83
N GLU A 284 -6.48 10.99 -18.50
CA GLU A 284 -6.71 10.25 -19.74
C GLU A 284 -6.90 8.75 -19.49
N LEU A 285 -7.02 8.33 -18.23
CA LEU A 285 -7.11 6.94 -17.77
C LEU A 285 -5.87 6.09 -18.09
N LYS A 286 -4.72 6.72 -18.31
CA LYS A 286 -3.45 6.02 -18.42
C LYS A 286 -2.87 5.72 -17.05
N THR A 287 -2.27 4.56 -16.92
CA THR A 287 -1.64 4.11 -15.68
C THR A 287 -0.13 4.29 -15.73
N LYS A 288 0.47 4.57 -14.57
CA LYS A 288 1.91 4.49 -14.34
C LYS A 288 2.16 3.78 -13.02
N ASN A 289 3.17 2.91 -12.94
CA ASN A 289 3.66 2.39 -11.68
C ASN A 289 4.10 3.54 -10.79
N HIS A 290 3.68 3.51 -9.54
CA HIS A 290 3.91 4.64 -8.63
C HIS A 290 4.10 4.19 -7.18
N TRP A 291 4.77 5.04 -6.40
CA TRP A 291 5.11 4.79 -5.00
C TRP A 291 4.93 6.05 -4.20
N TRP A 292 4.35 5.90 -3.01
CA TRP A 292 4.19 6.96 -2.02
C TRP A 292 4.38 6.39 -0.63
N SER A 293 4.22 7.18 0.40
CA SER A 293 4.44 6.76 1.78
C SER A 293 3.26 7.12 2.66
N GLU A 294 3.12 6.40 3.76
CA GLU A 294 2.26 6.79 4.87
C GLU A 294 3.07 6.84 6.16
N PHE A 295 2.77 7.79 7.04
CA PHE A 295 3.32 7.83 8.38
C PHE A 295 2.22 7.89 9.43
N TYR A 296 2.47 7.30 10.58
CA TYR A 296 1.45 7.14 11.61
C TYR A 296 1.48 8.26 12.64
N ILE A 297 0.30 8.79 12.99
CA ILE A 297 0.10 9.72 14.10
C ILE A 297 -1.01 9.19 15.00
N HIS A 298 -0.70 9.05 16.30
CA HIS A 298 -1.70 8.66 17.29
C HIS A 298 -2.90 9.60 17.27
N GLY A 299 -4.11 9.02 17.22
CA GLY A 299 -5.38 9.74 17.19
C GLY A 299 -5.80 10.28 15.82
N ILE A 300 -5.01 10.04 14.78
CA ILE A 300 -5.35 10.32 13.37
C ILE A 300 -5.26 9.06 12.52
N GLY A 301 -4.23 8.20 12.76
CA GLY A 301 -3.91 7.03 11.96
C GLY A 301 -2.82 7.28 10.93
N TRP A 302 -2.88 6.60 9.80
CA TRP A 302 -1.92 6.68 8.72
C TRP A 302 -2.16 7.90 7.84
N ILE A 303 -1.14 8.73 7.66
CA ILE A 303 -1.20 9.99 6.91
C ILE A 303 -0.43 9.81 5.60
N PRO A 304 -1.10 9.96 4.43
CA PRO A 304 -0.44 9.78 3.15
C PRO A 304 0.48 10.94 2.80
N VAL A 305 1.58 10.64 2.12
CA VAL A 305 2.52 11.62 1.57
C VAL A 305 3.06 11.14 0.23
N ASP A 306 2.86 11.92 -0.81
CA ASP A 306 3.48 11.69 -2.10
C ASP A 306 4.56 12.73 -2.38
N VAL A 307 5.80 12.36 -2.07
CA VAL A 307 6.96 13.25 -2.24
C VAL A 307 7.34 13.41 -3.71
N ALA A 308 7.08 12.39 -4.55
CA ALA A 308 7.43 12.41 -5.96
C ALA A 308 6.55 13.39 -6.75
N LEU A 309 5.23 13.32 -6.57
CA LEU A 309 4.31 14.28 -7.17
C LEU A 309 4.56 15.71 -6.66
N ALA A 310 4.79 15.84 -5.37
CA ALA A 310 5.14 17.13 -4.78
C ALA A 310 6.47 17.72 -5.30
N ALA A 311 7.43 16.85 -5.68
CA ALA A 311 8.70 17.26 -6.27
C ALA A 311 8.60 17.60 -7.77
N GLY A 312 7.44 17.41 -8.39
CA GLY A 312 7.18 17.76 -9.79
C GLY A 312 7.30 16.59 -10.76
N LEU A 313 7.00 15.35 -10.31
CA LEU A 313 6.75 14.25 -11.24
C LEU A 313 5.58 14.62 -12.16
N ASP A 314 5.75 14.41 -13.46
CA ASP A 314 4.71 14.70 -14.46
C ASP A 314 3.50 13.80 -14.24
N TYR A 315 2.40 14.45 -13.89
CA TYR A 315 1.13 13.81 -13.62
C TYR A 315 -0.04 14.69 -14.07
N ASN A 316 -0.82 14.20 -15.00
CA ASN A 316 -2.01 14.88 -15.46
C ASN A 316 -3.17 14.58 -14.52
N SER A 317 -3.21 15.29 -13.37
CA SER A 317 -4.29 15.13 -12.38
C SER A 317 -5.64 15.61 -12.93
N TRP A 318 -6.73 15.01 -12.45
CA TRP A 318 -8.08 15.51 -12.70
C TRP A 318 -8.34 16.84 -11.98
N VAL A 319 -7.62 17.09 -10.88
CA VAL A 319 -7.69 18.36 -10.16
C VAL A 319 -6.78 19.37 -10.85
N LYS A 320 -7.38 20.36 -11.50
CA LYS A 320 -6.65 21.49 -12.09
C LYS A 320 -6.34 22.52 -11.00
N GLU A 321 -5.20 23.22 -11.12
CA GLU A 321 -4.75 24.26 -10.18
C GLU A 321 -4.33 23.71 -8.80
N LEU A 322 -3.86 22.48 -8.73
CA LEU A 322 -3.37 21.89 -7.50
C LEU A 322 -1.97 22.44 -7.14
N ASP A 323 -1.82 23.01 -5.95
CA ASP A 323 -0.48 23.20 -5.37
C ASP A 323 0.02 21.86 -4.82
N ALA A 324 0.69 21.09 -5.66
CA ALA A 324 1.19 19.75 -5.35
C ALA A 324 2.02 19.70 -4.06
N LYS A 325 2.85 20.73 -3.81
CA LYS A 325 3.71 20.81 -2.62
C LYS A 325 2.94 20.94 -1.33
N SER A 326 1.82 21.62 -1.35
CA SER A 326 0.95 21.72 -0.17
C SER A 326 0.00 20.54 -0.06
N TYR A 327 -0.52 20.06 -1.19
CA TYR A 327 -1.54 19.01 -1.22
C TYR A 327 -1.00 17.65 -0.81
N TYR A 328 0.07 17.17 -1.45
CA TYR A 328 0.58 15.80 -1.25
C TYR A 328 1.33 15.57 0.08
N PHE A 329 1.18 16.46 1.03
CA PHE A 329 1.55 16.21 2.43
C PHE A 329 0.30 16.13 3.29
N GLY A 330 -0.20 14.94 3.47
CA GLY A 330 -1.39 14.66 4.27
C GLY A 330 -2.66 14.44 3.45
N ASN A 331 -2.64 14.69 2.15
CA ASN A 331 -3.75 14.43 1.25
C ASN A 331 -3.31 13.55 0.09
N LEU A 332 -4.27 12.80 -0.45
CA LEU A 332 -4.05 11.94 -1.61
C LEU A 332 -5.33 11.94 -2.45
N ASP A 333 -5.19 12.13 -3.76
CA ASP A 333 -6.33 12.09 -4.66
C ASP A 333 -6.88 10.66 -4.86
N GLY A 334 -8.09 10.54 -5.38
CA GLY A 334 -8.76 9.27 -5.68
C GLY A 334 -8.25 8.60 -6.96
N GLN A 335 -6.99 8.81 -7.33
CA GLN A 335 -6.37 8.26 -8.54
C GLN A 335 -5.18 7.34 -8.23
N HIS A 336 -4.93 7.07 -6.94
CA HIS A 336 -3.90 6.15 -6.45
C HIS A 336 -4.51 4.80 -6.09
N ILE A 337 -4.11 3.75 -6.80
CA ILE A 337 -4.53 2.37 -6.52
C ILE A 337 -3.39 1.63 -5.83
N VAL A 338 -3.65 1.15 -4.61
CA VAL A 338 -2.67 0.41 -3.79
C VAL A 338 -2.66 -1.06 -4.18
N PHE A 339 -1.48 -1.61 -4.47
CA PHE A 339 -1.25 -3.04 -4.65
C PHE A 339 -0.37 -3.66 -3.56
N SER A 340 0.50 -2.86 -2.93
CA SER A 340 1.27 -3.30 -1.76
C SER A 340 1.38 -2.18 -0.75
N ARG A 341 1.28 -2.54 0.51
CA ARG A 341 1.51 -1.69 1.66
C ARG A 341 2.65 -2.28 2.48
N GLY A 342 3.86 -1.73 2.30
CA GLY A 342 5.10 -2.35 2.73
C GLY A 342 5.55 -3.48 1.80
N TRP A 343 6.61 -4.16 2.23
CA TRP A 343 7.16 -5.33 1.53
C TRP A 343 6.31 -6.58 1.81
N ASN A 344 5.80 -7.20 0.75
CA ASN A 344 5.07 -8.45 0.84
C ASN A 344 6.04 -9.64 0.68
N ASP A 345 6.47 -10.20 1.81
CA ASP A 345 7.41 -11.33 1.84
C ASP A 345 6.69 -12.66 1.61
N ILE A 346 6.39 -12.95 0.34
CA ILE A 346 5.79 -14.21 -0.07
C ILE A 346 6.80 -15.33 0.11
N LYS A 347 6.52 -16.27 0.99
CA LYS A 347 7.38 -17.43 1.21
C LYS A 347 7.34 -18.37 0.00
N PRO A 348 8.52 -18.85 -0.48
CA PRO A 348 8.57 -19.81 -1.57
C PRO A 348 7.94 -21.15 -1.14
N GLY A 349 7.22 -21.77 -2.08
CA GLY A 349 6.79 -23.16 -1.92
C GLY A 349 7.98 -24.14 -1.97
N PRO A 350 7.76 -25.44 -1.72
CA PRO A 350 8.83 -26.45 -1.67
C PRO A 350 9.40 -26.80 -3.05
N GLN A 351 8.90 -26.23 -4.14
CA GLN A 351 9.27 -26.54 -5.52
C GLN A 351 10.23 -25.49 -6.11
N ASN A 352 10.81 -25.78 -7.28
CA ASN A 352 11.71 -24.87 -7.99
C ASN A 352 11.05 -23.52 -8.25
N ASN A 353 11.55 -22.48 -7.59
CA ASN A 353 11.02 -21.12 -7.71
C ASN A 353 11.88 -20.31 -8.67
N LYS A 354 11.22 -19.47 -9.46
CA LYS A 354 11.84 -18.38 -10.19
C LYS A 354 11.39 -17.09 -9.55
N THR A 355 12.30 -16.44 -8.85
CA THR A 355 12.03 -15.10 -8.33
C THR A 355 12.04 -14.09 -9.47
N VAL A 356 10.98 -13.33 -9.62
CA VAL A 356 10.91 -12.19 -10.52
C VAL A 356 11.20 -10.96 -9.69
N TYR A 357 12.42 -10.43 -9.83
CA TYR A 357 12.82 -9.23 -9.10
C TYR A 357 12.50 -7.98 -9.93
N ARG A 358 11.48 -7.25 -9.51
CA ARG A 358 11.04 -6.00 -10.12
C ARG A 358 10.81 -4.93 -9.06
N PRO A 359 11.86 -4.31 -8.48
CA PRO A 359 11.71 -3.35 -7.40
C PRO A 359 10.88 -2.12 -7.80
N ARG A 360 10.88 -1.77 -9.08
CA ARG A 360 10.11 -0.66 -9.65
C ARG A 360 8.88 -1.15 -10.42
N SER A 361 8.13 -2.04 -9.79
CA SER A 361 6.84 -2.53 -10.27
C SER A 361 5.70 -2.00 -9.39
N TYR A 362 4.47 -2.15 -9.87
CA TYR A 362 3.26 -1.78 -9.15
C TYR A 362 3.03 -2.55 -7.84
N ALA A 363 3.84 -3.57 -7.55
CA ALA A 363 3.75 -4.32 -6.29
C ALA A 363 5.14 -4.63 -5.72
N LEU A 364 5.29 -4.41 -4.41
CA LEU A 364 6.48 -4.74 -3.64
C LEU A 364 6.33 -6.15 -3.08
N GLN A 365 6.87 -7.17 -3.77
CA GLN A 365 6.80 -8.57 -3.33
C GLN A 365 7.98 -9.42 -3.78
N SER A 366 8.25 -10.50 -3.02
CA SER A 366 9.45 -11.33 -3.17
C SER A 366 9.38 -12.35 -4.31
N ILE A 367 8.26 -13.06 -4.49
CA ILE A 367 8.10 -14.16 -5.43
C ILE A 367 6.82 -14.01 -6.23
N TRP A 368 6.97 -14.13 -7.56
CA TRP A 368 5.87 -13.97 -8.49
C TRP A 368 5.53 -15.26 -9.26
N GLU A 369 6.52 -16.15 -9.43
CA GLU A 369 6.39 -17.37 -10.22
C GLU A 369 6.99 -18.57 -9.51
N GLU A 370 6.33 -19.72 -9.64
CA GLU A 370 6.85 -21.02 -9.23
C GLU A 370 6.63 -22.02 -10.37
N ALA A 371 7.54 -22.97 -10.54
CA ALA A 371 7.38 -24.03 -11.53
C ALA A 371 7.59 -25.40 -10.90
N SER A 372 6.65 -26.30 -11.10
CA SER A 372 6.82 -27.70 -10.72
C SER A 372 7.47 -28.49 -11.86
N GLY A 373 8.23 -29.53 -11.50
CA GLY A 373 8.92 -30.38 -12.45
C GLY A 373 10.19 -29.75 -13.01
N LYS A 374 10.74 -30.37 -14.07
CA LYS A 374 11.96 -29.90 -14.74
C LYS A 374 11.58 -29.01 -15.90
N VAL A 375 11.32 -27.74 -15.62
CA VAL A 375 11.09 -26.74 -16.66
C VAL A 375 12.43 -26.37 -17.28
N ILE A 376 12.53 -26.51 -18.61
CA ILE A 376 13.75 -26.19 -19.36
C ILE A 376 13.80 -24.70 -19.67
N LYS A 377 12.69 -24.15 -20.19
CA LYS A 377 12.63 -22.76 -20.63
C LYS A 377 11.17 -22.27 -20.70
N TYR A 378 10.94 -21.03 -20.31
CA TYR A 378 9.76 -20.23 -20.67
C TYR A 378 10.07 -18.75 -20.51
N SER A 379 9.27 -17.89 -21.13
CA SER A 379 9.25 -16.44 -20.98
C SER A 379 7.97 -16.03 -20.27
N SER A 380 8.06 -15.08 -19.34
CA SER A 380 6.91 -14.49 -18.67
C SER A 380 6.90 -12.98 -18.89
N TYR A 381 5.76 -12.46 -19.30
CA TYR A 381 5.53 -11.03 -19.54
C TYR A 381 4.47 -10.52 -18.57
N TRP A 382 4.93 -9.83 -17.56
CA TRP A 382 4.10 -9.17 -16.56
C TRP A 382 3.76 -7.78 -17.07
N ALA A 383 2.53 -7.58 -17.54
CA ALA A 383 2.07 -6.28 -17.99
C ALA A 383 1.83 -5.35 -16.81
N ASP A 384 2.01 -4.05 -17.02
CA ASP A 384 1.53 -3.07 -16.07
C ASP A 384 0.00 -3.06 -16.06
N PRO A 385 -0.64 -2.85 -14.88
CA PRO A 385 -2.10 -2.79 -14.79
C PRO A 385 -2.67 -1.67 -15.65
N ILE A 386 -3.80 -1.90 -16.28
CA ILE A 386 -4.49 -0.92 -17.13
C ILE A 386 -5.92 -0.68 -16.65
N VAL A 387 -6.41 0.55 -16.85
CA VAL A 387 -7.82 0.89 -16.64
C VAL A 387 -8.63 0.41 -17.85
N ILE A 388 -9.66 -0.39 -17.60
CA ILE A 388 -10.61 -0.83 -18.62
C ILE A 388 -12.02 -0.26 -18.42
N GLY A 389 -12.28 0.38 -17.29
CA GLY A 389 -13.53 1.06 -16.98
C GLY A 389 -13.41 1.98 -15.80
N VAL A 390 -14.30 2.98 -15.71
CA VAL A 390 -14.45 3.89 -14.56
C VAL A 390 -15.92 4.23 -14.38
N TYR A 391 -16.39 4.30 -13.11
CA TYR A 391 -17.78 4.53 -12.71
C TYR A 391 -17.89 5.53 -11.57
#